data_0f451d1e525afe6f907360ce67abd254
#
_entry.id   0f451d1e525afe6f907360ce67abd254
#
_cell.length_a   1.000
_cell.length_b   1.000
_cell.length_c   1.000
_cell.angle_alpha   90.00
_cell.angle_beta   90.00
_cell.angle_gamma   90.00
#
_symmetry.space_group_name_H-M   'P 1'
#
loop_
_entity.id
_entity.type
_entity.pdbx_description
1 polymer ?
#
loop_
_entity_poly.entity_id
_entity_poly.type
_entity_poly.pdbx_seq_one_letter_code
_entity_poly.pdbx_strand_id
1 'polypeptide(L)'
;MFKEIAENAVPAALFDAYPAVCDRTAWEKIPENYRVSLIKEGEKWLNYEFSPIYASDYMEFCRTGNRSNYEDKQFERRIALDALVLAECAENQGRFLDSIINIMFLICEETAWQLPAHNTYLRDTPQHILPDVTRPIIDLFAAETGAVLAMAEYLLRDVLYMVSPTISKLVNHNLETRIFSPYQKEHFWWMGDGESPMNNWTAWCTQNVLIAAFTRDLSEEMQEAIIKKACKSLDYFLKEYGEDGCCDEGAQYYRHAGLTLFNAMEILNWVCKGAFSCLYEEIKIRNIASYIQKVHVAGPYYVNFADCSPVAGRCGVREYLFGKRTGNEGLMAFAAADYRECIEKLSPEEHNLLYRVQAAFYHEEMMEYGKKQSNFNDRTKDCYFPSVGLFIARDSNFCLAVKAGDNADSHNHNDVGSFTIYKDGKPLFIDVGVESYTKKTFSPQRYEIWTMQSQYHNLPTFGGIMEQDGEKFQANCVKYEIGDEKSWISMDLAGAYPECHIISYIRTACLEKGKGIYITDRWEGDSDAKDVVLSLMTYEKPKIVNKNQEFKMSIGNLAICQIIGGSQIQTEEISIVDSRLKITWKHNIFRTLVTFGGNEIQLILFRR
;
A
#
# COMPACT_ATOMS: atom_id res chain seq x y z
N MET A 1 -13.97 -15.66 12.65
CA MET A 1 -14.11 -16.00 11.21
C MET A 1 -13.13 -17.10 10.81
N PHE A 2 -11.84 -16.80 10.62
CA PHE A 2 -10.82 -17.79 10.26
C PHE A 2 -10.64 -18.89 11.31
N LYS A 3 -10.55 -18.53 12.59
CA LYS A 3 -10.35 -19.48 13.70
C LYS A 3 -11.42 -20.56 13.75
N GLU A 4 -12.69 -20.21 13.57
CA GLU A 4 -13.81 -21.15 13.59
C GLU A 4 -13.70 -22.20 12.49
N ILE A 5 -13.25 -21.79 11.28
CA ILE A 5 -13.00 -22.71 10.18
C ILE A 5 -11.80 -23.60 10.50
N ALA A 6 -10.72 -23.01 11.03
CA ALA A 6 -9.49 -23.72 11.36
C ALA A 6 -9.64 -24.80 12.45
N GLU A 7 -10.65 -24.73 13.30
CA GLU A 7 -10.95 -25.76 14.30
C GLU A 7 -11.32 -27.10 13.67
N ASN A 8 -11.88 -27.07 12.44
CA ASN A 8 -12.34 -28.25 11.72
C ASN A 8 -11.58 -28.49 10.40
N ALA A 9 -10.72 -27.55 10.00
CA ALA A 9 -9.94 -27.67 8.77
C ALA A 9 -8.71 -28.54 9.00
N VAL A 10 -8.55 -29.57 8.18
CA VAL A 10 -7.40 -30.47 8.21
C VAL A 10 -6.54 -30.15 6.98
N PRO A 11 -5.23 -29.89 7.14
CA PRO A 11 -4.34 -29.77 5.99
C PRO A 11 -4.28 -31.11 5.26
N ALA A 12 -4.53 -31.12 3.98
CA ALA A 12 -4.67 -32.35 3.19
C ALA A 12 -3.92 -32.27 1.85
N ALA A 13 -3.20 -31.19 1.59
CA ALA A 13 -2.41 -30.98 0.40
C ALA A 13 -1.25 -30.02 0.65
N LEU A 14 -0.21 -30.10 -0.19
CA LEU A 14 0.77 -29.03 -0.35
C LEU A 14 0.15 -27.88 -1.16
N PHE A 15 0.76 -26.71 -1.09
CA PHE A 15 0.42 -25.61 -1.97
C PHE A 15 1.13 -25.76 -3.32
N ASP A 16 0.57 -26.63 -4.15
CA ASP A 16 1.05 -26.99 -5.48
C ASP A 16 0.19 -26.39 -6.61
N ALA A 17 -0.43 -25.23 -6.32
CA ALA A 17 -1.27 -24.50 -7.26
C ALA A 17 -0.53 -24.08 -8.54
N TYR A 18 0.80 -23.99 -8.49
CA TYR A 18 1.67 -23.64 -9.60
C TYR A 18 2.67 -24.77 -9.84
N PRO A 19 2.83 -25.22 -11.11
CA PRO A 19 3.61 -26.38 -11.43
C PRO A 19 5.12 -26.14 -11.28
N ALA A 20 5.85 -27.16 -10.82
CA ALA A 20 7.31 -27.17 -10.82
C ALA A 20 7.88 -27.13 -12.25
N VAL A 21 9.17 -26.83 -12.39
CA VAL A 21 9.86 -26.67 -13.69
C VAL A 21 9.76 -27.91 -14.57
N CYS A 22 9.66 -29.11 -13.99
CA CYS A 22 9.53 -30.39 -14.72
C CYS A 22 8.17 -30.54 -15.44
N ASP A 23 7.12 -29.84 -15.03
CA ASP A 23 5.85 -29.80 -15.79
C ASP A 23 5.96 -28.86 -16.99
N ARG A 24 6.67 -29.31 -18.01
CA ARG A 24 6.89 -28.50 -19.22
C ARG A 24 5.59 -28.13 -19.92
N THR A 25 4.59 -29.03 -19.89
CA THR A 25 3.30 -28.77 -20.53
C THR A 25 2.62 -27.53 -19.96
N ALA A 26 2.73 -27.30 -18.66
CA ALA A 26 2.17 -26.12 -18.02
C ALA A 26 2.98 -24.84 -18.35
N TRP A 27 4.31 -24.89 -18.24
CA TRP A 27 5.17 -23.74 -18.52
C TRP A 27 5.14 -23.33 -20.01
N GLU A 28 5.03 -24.28 -20.92
CA GLU A 28 4.95 -24.03 -22.37
C GLU A 28 3.60 -23.43 -22.81
N LYS A 29 2.56 -23.53 -22.01
CA LYS A 29 1.29 -22.80 -22.23
C LYS A 29 1.41 -21.29 -22.02
N ILE A 30 2.38 -20.84 -21.23
CA ILE A 30 2.65 -19.41 -21.09
C ILE A 30 3.08 -18.86 -22.46
N PRO A 31 2.51 -17.75 -22.94
CA PRO A 31 2.83 -17.20 -24.25
C PRO A 31 4.34 -17.00 -24.46
N GLU A 32 4.83 -17.32 -25.64
CA GLU A 32 6.26 -17.29 -25.96
C GLU A 32 6.89 -15.91 -25.70
N ASN A 33 6.21 -14.84 -26.09
CA ASN A 33 6.67 -13.47 -25.84
C ASN A 33 6.85 -13.18 -24.34
N TYR A 34 5.97 -13.72 -23.49
CA TYR A 34 6.10 -13.58 -22.05
C TYR A 34 7.26 -14.40 -21.51
N ARG A 35 7.40 -15.66 -21.93
CA ARG A 35 8.55 -16.52 -21.56
C ARG A 35 9.88 -15.88 -21.96
N VAL A 36 9.97 -15.33 -23.17
CA VAL A 36 11.14 -14.59 -23.64
C VAL A 36 11.44 -13.38 -22.75
N SER A 37 10.42 -12.69 -22.24
CA SER A 37 10.64 -11.55 -21.32
C SER A 37 11.20 -12.03 -19.97
N LEU A 38 10.71 -13.15 -19.42
CA LEU A 38 11.26 -13.75 -18.19
C LEU A 38 12.72 -14.17 -18.37
N ILE A 39 13.06 -14.80 -19.50
CA ILE A 39 14.43 -15.21 -19.82
C ILE A 39 15.36 -13.98 -19.88
N LYS A 40 14.96 -12.91 -20.60
CA LYS A 40 15.72 -11.66 -20.68
C LYS A 40 15.92 -11.00 -19.32
N GLU A 41 14.94 -11.08 -18.45
CA GLU A 41 15.06 -10.54 -17.09
C GLU A 41 16.10 -11.33 -16.28
N GLY A 42 16.08 -12.66 -16.35
CA GLY A 42 17.09 -13.51 -15.72
C GLY A 42 18.48 -13.30 -16.29
N GLU A 43 18.61 -13.07 -17.60
CA GLU A 43 19.91 -12.81 -18.25
C GLU A 43 20.66 -11.61 -17.70
N LYS A 44 19.96 -10.62 -17.14
CA LYS A 44 20.59 -9.46 -16.48
C LYS A 44 21.40 -9.85 -15.25
N TRP A 45 21.07 -10.97 -14.63
CA TRP A 45 21.65 -11.45 -13.38
C TRP A 45 22.65 -12.59 -13.57
N LEU A 46 22.84 -13.09 -14.80
CA LEU A 46 23.91 -14.05 -15.07
C LEU A 46 25.28 -13.42 -14.81
N ASN A 47 26.09 -14.11 -14.00
CA ASN A 47 27.43 -13.66 -13.61
C ASN A 47 27.44 -12.27 -12.89
N TYR A 48 26.33 -11.86 -12.31
CA TYR A 48 26.27 -10.63 -11.52
C TYR A 48 27.04 -10.79 -10.20
N GLU A 49 27.89 -9.81 -9.91
CA GLU A 49 28.67 -9.78 -8.67
C GLU A 49 27.94 -8.96 -7.59
N PHE A 50 27.41 -9.65 -6.59
CA PHE A 50 26.70 -9.03 -5.47
C PHE A 50 27.66 -8.37 -4.48
N SER A 51 27.32 -7.16 -4.06
CA SER A 51 28.03 -6.48 -2.99
C SER A 51 27.96 -7.26 -1.68
N PRO A 52 29.08 -7.38 -0.93
CA PRO A 52 29.06 -7.99 0.38
C PRO A 52 28.21 -7.17 1.35
N ILE A 53 27.54 -7.85 2.28
CA ILE A 53 26.80 -7.22 3.37
C ILE A 53 27.68 -7.31 4.63
N TYR A 54 28.15 -6.15 5.11
CA TYR A 54 29.01 -6.08 6.28
C TYR A 54 28.19 -5.78 7.55
N ALA A 55 28.74 -6.15 8.72
CA ALA A 55 28.16 -5.76 10.00
C ALA A 55 28.03 -4.23 10.16
N SER A 56 28.95 -3.46 9.55
CA SER A 56 28.86 -2.00 9.51
C SER A 56 27.63 -1.48 8.77
N ASP A 57 27.21 -2.15 7.68
CA ASP A 57 25.99 -1.80 6.92
C ASP A 57 24.76 -2.00 7.80
N TYR A 58 24.70 -3.11 8.54
CA TYR A 58 23.62 -3.38 9.50
C TYR A 58 23.57 -2.33 10.63
N MET A 59 24.72 -1.98 11.19
CA MET A 59 24.84 -0.98 12.27
C MET A 59 24.52 0.44 11.83
N GLU A 60 24.52 0.73 10.53
CA GLU A 60 24.34 2.09 9.99
C GLU A 60 22.98 2.67 10.40
N PHE A 61 21.93 1.87 10.39
CA PHE A 61 20.60 2.33 10.82
C PHE A 61 20.58 2.88 12.25
N CYS A 62 21.17 2.16 13.20
CA CYS A 62 21.25 2.64 14.59
C CYS A 62 22.14 3.88 14.74
N ARG A 63 23.15 4.04 13.89
CA ARG A 63 24.15 5.13 13.95
C ARG A 63 23.68 6.41 13.28
N THR A 64 23.05 6.30 12.12
CA THR A 64 22.74 7.44 11.24
C THR A 64 21.26 7.55 10.88
N GLY A 65 20.48 6.48 11.09
CA GLY A 65 19.08 6.38 10.63
C GLY A 65 18.93 5.98 9.18
N ASN A 66 20.01 5.71 8.44
CA ASN A 66 19.95 5.29 7.04
C ASN A 66 19.46 3.83 6.96
N ARG A 67 18.46 3.60 6.11
CA ARG A 67 17.91 2.28 5.82
C ARG A 67 18.40 1.72 4.49
N SER A 68 18.45 2.58 3.48
CA SER A 68 18.56 2.19 2.06
C SER A 68 19.86 1.43 1.77
N ASN A 69 20.99 1.82 2.35
CA ASN A 69 22.27 1.19 2.05
C ASN A 69 22.31 -0.31 2.35
N TYR A 70 21.63 -0.76 3.42
CA TYR A 70 21.52 -2.17 3.74
C TYR A 70 20.41 -2.84 2.93
N GLU A 71 19.25 -2.20 2.88
CA GLU A 71 18.05 -2.71 2.22
C GLU A 71 18.29 -2.98 0.73
N ASP A 72 18.93 -2.05 0.02
CA ASP A 72 19.25 -2.19 -1.40
C ASP A 72 20.08 -3.45 -1.69
N LYS A 73 21.11 -3.72 -0.89
CA LYS A 73 21.96 -4.92 -1.03
C LYS A 73 21.19 -6.22 -0.75
N GLN A 74 20.29 -6.18 0.24
CA GLN A 74 19.49 -7.34 0.63
C GLN A 74 18.41 -7.64 -0.42
N PHE A 75 17.68 -6.61 -0.87
CA PHE A 75 16.60 -6.76 -1.86
C PHE A 75 17.13 -7.16 -3.23
N GLU A 76 18.27 -6.62 -3.66
CA GLU A 76 18.91 -6.97 -4.93
C GLU A 76 19.09 -8.49 -5.09
N ARG A 77 19.48 -9.22 -4.03
CA ARG A 77 19.61 -10.67 -4.04
C ARG A 77 18.28 -11.39 -4.25
N ARG A 78 17.19 -10.89 -3.63
CA ARG A 78 15.84 -11.47 -3.77
C ARG A 78 15.29 -11.23 -5.17
N ILE A 79 15.46 -10.01 -5.69
CA ILE A 79 15.07 -9.65 -7.06
C ILE A 79 15.79 -10.54 -8.08
N ALA A 80 17.08 -10.73 -7.90
CA ALA A 80 17.88 -11.58 -8.78
C ALA A 80 17.46 -13.03 -8.72
N LEU A 81 17.20 -13.58 -7.50
CA LEU A 81 16.73 -14.94 -7.33
C LEU A 81 15.40 -15.15 -8.04
N ASP A 82 14.43 -14.27 -7.84
CA ASP A 82 13.11 -14.33 -8.49
C ASP A 82 13.25 -14.36 -10.02
N ALA A 83 14.07 -13.46 -10.58
CA ALA A 83 14.26 -13.34 -12.01
C ALA A 83 14.92 -14.59 -12.62
N LEU A 84 15.97 -15.10 -11.97
CA LEU A 84 16.70 -16.29 -12.43
C LEU A 84 15.88 -17.56 -12.33
N VAL A 85 15.11 -17.74 -11.24
CA VAL A 85 14.20 -18.89 -11.07
C VAL A 85 13.15 -18.92 -12.16
N LEU A 86 12.52 -17.78 -12.44
CA LEU A 86 11.50 -17.72 -13.51
C LEU A 86 12.11 -17.92 -14.90
N ALA A 87 13.32 -17.42 -15.14
CA ALA A 87 14.03 -17.65 -16.40
C ALA A 87 14.34 -19.13 -16.60
N GLU A 88 14.84 -19.84 -15.57
CA GLU A 88 15.06 -21.30 -15.62
C GLU A 88 13.75 -22.06 -15.83
N CYS A 89 12.68 -21.69 -15.11
CA CYS A 89 11.37 -22.29 -15.31
C CYS A 89 10.84 -22.08 -16.75
N ALA A 90 11.07 -20.92 -17.33
CA ALA A 90 10.63 -20.61 -18.69
C ALA A 90 11.45 -21.35 -19.77
N GLU A 91 12.76 -21.46 -19.58
CA GLU A 91 13.70 -22.03 -20.56
C GLU A 91 13.99 -23.51 -20.32
N ASN A 92 14.24 -23.89 -19.05
CA ASN A 92 14.59 -25.27 -18.62
C ASN A 92 15.80 -25.86 -19.35
N GLN A 93 16.90 -25.11 -19.45
CA GLN A 93 18.14 -25.59 -20.06
C GLN A 93 19.32 -25.69 -19.08
N GLY A 94 19.10 -25.33 -17.81
CA GLY A 94 20.08 -25.45 -16.74
C GLY A 94 21.13 -24.33 -16.71
N ARG A 95 21.10 -23.37 -17.66
CA ARG A 95 22.14 -22.33 -17.74
C ARG A 95 22.05 -21.28 -16.64
N PHE A 96 20.91 -21.19 -15.93
CA PHE A 96 20.72 -20.27 -14.80
C PHE A 96 21.02 -20.94 -13.45
N LEU A 97 21.16 -22.29 -13.41
CA LEU A 97 21.24 -23.03 -12.16
C LEU A 97 22.42 -22.61 -11.26
N ASP A 98 23.60 -22.45 -11.82
CA ASP A 98 24.77 -22.05 -11.01
C ASP A 98 24.55 -20.68 -10.36
N SER A 99 24.00 -19.69 -11.09
CA SER A 99 23.68 -18.37 -10.54
C SER A 99 22.59 -18.46 -9.48
N ILE A 100 21.55 -19.27 -9.68
CA ILE A 100 20.49 -19.53 -8.69
C ILE A 100 21.09 -20.11 -7.40
N ILE A 101 21.89 -21.17 -7.52
CA ILE A 101 22.53 -21.83 -6.39
C ILE A 101 23.42 -20.86 -5.62
N ASN A 102 24.24 -20.08 -6.33
CA ASN A 102 25.11 -19.07 -5.73
C ASN A 102 24.31 -18.05 -4.90
N ILE A 103 23.19 -17.55 -5.44
CA ILE A 103 22.35 -16.58 -4.70
C ILE A 103 21.65 -17.26 -3.52
N MET A 104 21.15 -18.49 -3.67
CA MET A 104 20.56 -19.23 -2.54
C MET A 104 21.57 -19.42 -1.41
N PHE A 105 22.84 -19.72 -1.73
CA PHE A 105 23.93 -19.79 -0.74
C PHE A 105 24.15 -18.43 -0.10
N LEU A 106 24.31 -17.35 -0.89
CA LEU A 106 24.51 -15.99 -0.34
C LEU A 106 23.39 -15.58 0.62
N ILE A 107 22.13 -15.88 0.29
CA ILE A 107 20.99 -15.56 1.17
C ILE A 107 21.01 -16.42 2.44
N CYS A 108 21.37 -17.70 2.34
CA CYS A 108 21.48 -18.59 3.48
C CYS A 108 22.66 -18.22 4.41
N GLU A 109 23.72 -17.62 3.87
CA GLU A 109 24.90 -17.17 4.63
C GLU A 109 24.70 -15.80 5.28
N GLU A 110 23.66 -15.05 4.94
CA GLU A 110 23.36 -13.78 5.61
C GLU A 110 23.17 -13.98 7.12
N THR A 111 23.77 -13.11 7.92
CA THR A 111 23.67 -13.19 9.38
C THR A 111 22.22 -13.04 9.86
N ALA A 112 21.43 -12.20 9.17
CA ALA A 112 20.03 -11.98 9.48
C ALA A 112 19.21 -11.76 8.21
N TRP A 113 17.93 -12.17 8.25
CA TRP A 113 16.97 -11.87 7.19
C TRP A 113 16.09 -10.65 7.54
N GLN A 114 15.93 -10.35 8.85
CA GLN A 114 15.23 -9.12 9.26
C GLN A 114 16.08 -7.88 9.00
N LEU A 115 15.40 -6.79 8.70
CA LEU A 115 16.04 -5.49 8.47
C LEU A 115 16.59 -4.87 9.76
N PRO A 116 17.65 -4.06 9.69
CA PRO A 116 18.16 -3.29 10.83
C PRO A 116 17.08 -2.44 11.51
N ALA A 117 16.19 -1.83 10.72
CA ALA A 117 15.08 -1.01 11.21
C ALA A 117 14.02 -1.81 12.00
N HIS A 118 14.00 -3.13 11.86
CA HIS A 118 13.04 -4.03 12.49
C HIS A 118 13.67 -4.93 13.55
N ASN A 119 14.94 -4.69 13.90
CA ASN A 119 15.72 -5.53 14.82
C ASN A 119 15.37 -5.27 16.29
N THR A 120 14.12 -5.56 16.67
CA THR A 120 13.60 -5.47 18.03
C THR A 120 12.56 -6.55 18.28
N TYR A 121 12.45 -7.03 19.53
CA TYR A 121 11.45 -8.03 19.93
C TYR A 121 10.13 -7.42 20.39
N LEU A 122 10.15 -6.14 20.75
CA LEU A 122 8.97 -5.40 21.23
C LEU A 122 8.67 -4.25 20.28
N ARG A 123 7.41 -4.08 19.95
CA ARG A 123 6.93 -2.98 19.11
C ARG A 123 7.34 -1.63 19.73
N ASP A 124 7.71 -0.69 18.86
CA ASP A 124 8.02 0.71 19.21
C ASP A 124 9.15 0.88 20.23
N THR A 125 10.08 -0.08 20.30
CA THR A 125 11.29 0.00 21.12
C THR A 125 12.54 0.22 20.26
N PRO A 126 13.63 0.76 20.84
CA PRO A 126 14.88 0.95 20.11
C PRO A 126 15.41 -0.37 19.54
N GLN A 127 15.89 -0.32 18.30
CA GLN A 127 16.47 -1.46 17.61
C GLN A 127 17.84 -1.85 18.22
N HIS A 128 18.09 -3.14 18.30
CA HIS A 128 19.41 -3.66 18.62
C HIS A 128 20.40 -3.36 17.49
N ILE A 129 21.64 -3.00 17.84
CA ILE A 129 22.66 -2.59 16.88
C ILE A 129 23.09 -3.71 15.92
N LEU A 130 23.04 -4.97 16.37
CA LEU A 130 23.33 -6.17 15.61
C LEU A 130 22.24 -7.23 15.88
N PRO A 131 21.98 -8.13 14.93
CA PRO A 131 21.00 -9.20 15.13
C PRO A 131 21.52 -10.26 16.09
N ASP A 132 20.62 -10.85 16.88
CA ASP A 132 20.90 -12.05 17.66
C ASP A 132 20.56 -13.29 16.83
N VAL A 133 21.58 -13.99 16.35
CA VAL A 133 21.41 -15.20 15.53
C VAL A 133 20.84 -16.38 16.30
N THR A 134 20.88 -16.34 17.64
CA THR A 134 20.31 -17.41 18.50
C THR A 134 18.82 -17.22 18.74
N ARG A 135 18.30 -16.01 18.48
CA ARG A 135 16.88 -15.65 18.59
C ARG A 135 16.42 -14.84 17.38
N PRO A 136 16.29 -15.47 16.20
CA PRO A 136 15.90 -14.79 14.97
C PRO A 136 14.53 -14.09 15.10
N ILE A 137 14.42 -12.91 14.49
CA ILE A 137 13.18 -12.15 14.41
C ILE A 137 12.53 -12.42 13.05
N ILE A 138 11.22 -12.72 13.07
CA ILE A 138 10.41 -12.75 11.85
C ILE A 138 9.76 -11.37 11.69
N ASP A 139 10.36 -10.55 10.86
CA ASP A 139 9.78 -9.31 10.35
C ASP A 139 9.19 -9.53 8.94
N LEU A 140 8.74 -8.47 8.28
CA LEU A 140 8.19 -8.52 6.91
C LEU A 140 9.14 -9.24 5.95
N PHE A 141 10.42 -8.89 5.99
CA PHE A 141 11.41 -9.31 4.99
C PHE A 141 12.09 -10.63 5.35
N ALA A 142 12.15 -10.99 6.63
CA ALA A 142 12.52 -12.34 7.02
C ALA A 142 11.46 -13.35 6.58
N ALA A 143 10.17 -13.04 6.78
CA ALA A 143 9.06 -13.86 6.32
C ALA A 143 9.08 -14.00 4.78
N GLU A 144 9.26 -12.88 4.07
CA GLU A 144 9.30 -12.86 2.60
C GLU A 144 10.52 -13.60 2.05
N THR A 145 11.71 -13.44 2.65
CA THR A 145 12.89 -14.23 2.30
C THR A 145 12.64 -15.73 2.43
N GLY A 146 11.97 -16.13 3.53
CA GLY A 146 11.56 -17.51 3.74
C GLY A 146 10.64 -18.02 2.63
N ALA A 147 9.65 -17.21 2.25
CA ALA A 147 8.72 -17.54 1.17
C ALA A 147 9.43 -17.66 -0.19
N VAL A 148 10.32 -16.72 -0.53
CA VAL A 148 11.08 -16.71 -1.79
C VAL A 148 11.96 -17.96 -1.91
N LEU A 149 12.77 -18.26 -0.87
CA LEU A 149 13.62 -19.45 -0.87
C LEU A 149 12.81 -20.75 -0.94
N ALA A 150 11.71 -20.84 -0.20
CA ALA A 150 10.84 -21.99 -0.19
C ALA A 150 10.19 -22.23 -1.56
N MET A 151 9.69 -21.17 -2.19
CA MET A 151 9.08 -21.24 -3.51
C MET A 151 10.10 -21.52 -4.61
N ALA A 152 11.30 -20.94 -4.53
CA ALA A 152 12.39 -21.21 -5.47
C ALA A 152 12.81 -22.70 -5.43
N GLU A 153 12.99 -23.25 -4.23
CA GLU A 153 13.31 -24.68 -4.07
C GLU A 153 12.15 -25.57 -4.53
N TYR A 154 10.89 -25.21 -4.24
CA TYR A 154 9.73 -25.95 -4.71
C TYR A 154 9.67 -26.01 -6.24
N LEU A 155 9.80 -24.88 -6.91
CA LEU A 155 9.72 -24.80 -8.37
C LEU A 155 10.85 -25.58 -9.07
N LEU A 156 12.05 -25.56 -8.48
CA LEU A 156 13.26 -26.13 -9.08
C LEU A 156 13.75 -27.41 -8.41
N ARG A 157 12.98 -28.02 -7.50
CA ARG A 157 13.41 -29.13 -6.64
C ARG A 157 14.11 -30.25 -7.41
N ASP A 158 13.53 -30.72 -8.49
CA ASP A 158 14.06 -31.86 -9.25
C ASP A 158 15.41 -31.53 -9.90
N VAL A 159 15.54 -30.36 -10.51
CA VAL A 159 16.79 -29.91 -11.15
C VAL A 159 17.87 -29.58 -10.14
N LEU A 160 17.53 -28.96 -9.01
CA LEU A 160 18.45 -28.72 -7.89
C LEU A 160 18.93 -30.02 -7.25
N TYR A 161 18.04 -31.03 -7.09
CA TYR A 161 18.37 -32.34 -6.56
C TYR A 161 19.38 -33.06 -7.44
N MET A 162 19.28 -32.93 -8.77
CA MET A 162 20.23 -33.51 -9.72
C MET A 162 21.64 -32.92 -9.59
N VAL A 163 21.74 -31.62 -9.19
CA VAL A 163 23.03 -31.00 -8.87
C VAL A 163 23.53 -31.53 -7.51
N SER A 164 22.71 -31.35 -6.46
CA SER A 164 23.00 -31.89 -5.13
C SER A 164 21.77 -31.83 -4.22
N PRO A 165 21.41 -32.93 -3.54
CA PRO A 165 20.36 -32.91 -2.52
C PRO A 165 20.72 -32.05 -1.31
N THR A 166 21.97 -31.61 -1.19
CA THR A 166 22.44 -30.74 -0.10
C THR A 166 21.86 -29.34 -0.22
N ILE A 167 21.50 -28.89 -1.41
CA ILE A 167 20.88 -27.58 -1.64
C ILE A 167 19.53 -27.50 -0.89
N SER A 168 18.66 -28.50 -1.09
CA SER A 168 17.38 -28.57 -0.35
C SER A 168 17.59 -28.70 1.15
N LYS A 169 18.62 -29.42 1.61
CA LYS A 169 18.96 -29.50 3.05
C LYS A 169 19.37 -28.16 3.61
N LEU A 170 20.17 -27.36 2.88
CA LEU A 170 20.58 -26.01 3.29
C LEU A 170 19.36 -25.09 3.43
N VAL A 171 18.48 -25.07 2.42
CA VAL A 171 17.25 -24.26 2.44
C VAL A 171 16.37 -24.68 3.62
N ASN A 172 16.12 -25.99 3.79
CA ASN A 172 15.30 -26.50 4.88
C ASN A 172 15.86 -26.15 6.26
N HIS A 173 17.18 -26.25 6.45
CA HIS A 173 17.84 -25.87 7.70
C HIS A 173 17.62 -24.37 8.03
N ASN A 174 17.78 -23.50 7.04
CA ASN A 174 17.57 -22.08 7.23
C ASN A 174 16.10 -21.72 7.50
N LEU A 175 15.15 -22.36 6.79
CA LEU A 175 13.73 -22.17 7.04
C LEU A 175 13.32 -22.65 8.44
N GLU A 176 13.82 -23.83 8.87
CA GLU A 176 13.55 -24.36 10.21
C GLU A 176 14.06 -23.42 11.29
N THR A 177 15.33 -22.96 11.16
CA THR A 177 15.97 -22.18 12.22
C THR A 177 15.52 -20.73 12.26
N ARG A 178 15.14 -20.14 11.12
CA ARG A 178 14.84 -18.69 11.01
C ARG A 178 13.35 -18.38 10.88
N ILE A 179 12.52 -19.36 10.44
CA ILE A 179 11.09 -19.16 10.24
C ILE A 179 10.26 -20.10 11.12
N PHE A 180 10.34 -21.43 10.92
CA PHE A 180 9.38 -22.33 11.55
C PHE A 180 9.57 -22.44 13.06
N SER A 181 10.80 -22.65 13.53
CA SER A 181 11.07 -22.75 14.95
C SER A 181 10.77 -21.45 15.69
N PRO A 182 11.21 -20.26 15.22
CA PRO A 182 10.80 -18.97 15.82
C PRO A 182 9.28 -18.73 15.76
N TYR A 183 8.63 -19.05 14.63
CA TYR A 183 7.18 -18.92 14.48
C TYR A 183 6.41 -19.73 15.53
N GLN A 184 6.87 -20.92 15.87
CA GLN A 184 6.24 -21.77 16.89
C GLN A 184 6.52 -21.28 18.31
N LYS A 185 7.78 -20.92 18.61
CA LYS A 185 8.25 -20.66 19.98
C LYS A 185 8.01 -19.23 20.46
N GLU A 186 8.05 -18.26 19.54
CA GLU A 186 7.92 -16.85 19.87
C GLU A 186 6.50 -16.35 19.58
N HIS A 187 6.16 -15.24 20.21
CA HIS A 187 4.98 -14.46 19.88
C HIS A 187 5.44 -13.08 19.44
N PHE A 188 5.54 -12.88 18.13
CA PHE A 188 5.84 -11.57 17.58
C PHE A 188 4.61 -10.66 17.66
N TRP A 189 4.83 -9.36 17.89
CA TRP A 189 3.74 -8.40 18.07
C TRP A 189 2.70 -8.43 16.93
N TRP A 190 3.16 -8.60 15.69
CA TRP A 190 2.29 -8.68 14.51
C TRP A 190 1.39 -9.93 14.46
N MET A 191 1.63 -10.90 15.30
CA MET A 191 0.72 -12.05 15.43
C MET A 191 -0.58 -11.69 16.15
N GLY A 192 -0.58 -10.57 16.88
CA GLY A 192 -1.75 -10.03 17.57
C GLY A 192 -2.04 -10.71 18.89
N ASP A 193 -2.53 -9.93 19.85
CA ASP A 193 -2.98 -10.36 21.18
C ASP A 193 -4.50 -10.18 21.37
N GLY A 194 -5.16 -9.46 20.45
CA GLY A 194 -6.57 -9.11 20.48
C GLY A 194 -6.89 -7.80 21.21
N GLU A 195 -5.87 -7.13 21.75
CA GLU A 195 -5.98 -5.84 22.44
C GLU A 195 -5.24 -4.72 21.68
N SER A 196 -4.03 -5.01 21.23
CA SER A 196 -3.19 -4.07 20.49
C SER A 196 -3.66 -3.93 19.02
N PRO A 197 -3.68 -2.71 18.44
CA PRO A 197 -4.06 -2.52 17.06
C PRO A 197 -3.08 -3.20 16.10
N MET A 198 -3.61 -3.88 15.09
CA MET A 198 -2.88 -4.58 14.04
C MET A 198 -2.79 -3.72 12.77
N ASN A 199 -1.80 -4.00 11.95
CA ASN A 199 -1.62 -3.36 10.65
C ASN A 199 -1.24 -4.40 9.57
N ASN A 200 -0.78 -3.94 8.42
CA ASN A 200 -0.41 -4.78 7.27
C ASN A 200 0.63 -5.87 7.59
N TRP A 201 1.49 -5.69 8.58
CA TRP A 201 2.48 -6.70 8.98
C TRP A 201 1.84 -8.06 9.26
N THR A 202 0.69 -8.06 9.90
CA THR A 202 -0.01 -9.30 10.25
C THR A 202 -0.34 -10.14 9.03
N ALA A 203 -0.98 -9.53 8.03
CA ALA A 203 -1.35 -10.25 6.81
C ALA A 203 -0.12 -10.59 5.97
N TRP A 204 0.84 -9.68 5.85
CA TRP A 204 2.06 -9.87 5.06
C TRP A 204 2.96 -10.98 5.63
N CYS A 205 3.31 -10.92 6.91
CA CYS A 205 4.11 -11.99 7.54
C CYS A 205 3.38 -13.34 7.50
N THR A 206 2.07 -13.35 7.82
CA THR A 206 1.28 -14.59 7.85
C THR A 206 1.24 -15.25 6.48
N GLN A 207 0.95 -14.50 5.40
CA GLN A 207 0.96 -15.02 4.04
C GLN A 207 2.30 -15.67 3.70
N ASN A 208 3.41 -15.00 4.00
CA ASN A 208 4.73 -15.48 3.66
C ASN A 208 5.15 -16.73 4.47
N VAL A 209 4.76 -16.80 5.74
CA VAL A 209 4.95 -18.03 6.53
C VAL A 209 4.13 -19.18 5.95
N LEU A 210 2.90 -18.95 5.50
CA LEU A 210 2.07 -19.95 4.84
C LEU A 210 2.70 -20.44 3.52
N ILE A 211 3.23 -19.53 2.69
CA ILE A 211 3.96 -19.92 1.47
C ILE A 211 5.13 -20.83 1.82
N ALA A 212 5.96 -20.40 2.77
CA ALA A 212 7.14 -21.15 3.18
C ALA A 212 6.79 -22.55 3.72
N ALA A 213 5.72 -22.65 4.51
CA ALA A 213 5.30 -23.90 5.15
C ALA A 213 4.68 -24.88 4.18
N PHE A 214 3.78 -24.43 3.31
CA PHE A 214 2.95 -25.33 2.49
C PHE A 214 3.52 -25.64 1.10
N THR A 215 4.67 -25.10 0.74
CA THR A 215 5.49 -25.58 -0.38
C THR A 215 6.45 -26.70 0.03
N ARG A 216 6.32 -27.22 1.26
CA ARG A 216 7.22 -28.20 1.88
C ARG A 216 6.47 -29.31 2.59
N ASP A 217 7.15 -30.43 2.73
CA ASP A 217 6.66 -31.58 3.48
C ASP A 217 7.02 -31.38 4.97
N LEU A 218 6.09 -30.82 5.73
CA LEU A 218 6.15 -30.68 7.18
C LEU A 218 5.28 -31.75 7.84
N SER A 219 5.54 -32.06 9.12
CA SER A 219 4.67 -32.98 9.87
C SER A 219 3.24 -32.41 9.99
N GLU A 220 2.26 -33.30 10.07
CA GLU A 220 0.85 -32.92 10.22
C GLU A 220 0.63 -32.01 11.42
N GLU A 221 1.28 -32.31 12.56
CA GLU A 221 1.20 -31.49 13.77
C GLU A 221 1.72 -30.06 13.54
N MET A 222 2.81 -29.93 12.77
CA MET A 222 3.38 -28.64 12.43
C MET A 222 2.46 -27.85 11.49
N GLN A 223 1.91 -28.52 10.48
CA GLN A 223 0.99 -27.91 9.53
C GLN A 223 -0.29 -27.40 10.24
N GLU A 224 -0.89 -28.22 11.10
CA GLU A 224 -2.05 -27.80 11.90
C GLU A 224 -1.75 -26.63 12.84
N ALA A 225 -0.60 -26.66 13.52
CA ALA A 225 -0.19 -25.60 14.42
C ALA A 225 0.00 -24.27 13.68
N ILE A 226 0.60 -24.31 12.48
CA ILE A 226 0.78 -23.13 11.62
C ILE A 226 -0.58 -22.58 11.17
N ILE A 227 -1.50 -23.42 10.68
CA ILE A 227 -2.86 -22.99 10.26
C ILE A 227 -3.59 -22.32 11.41
N LYS A 228 -3.64 -22.96 12.58
CA LYS A 228 -4.35 -22.42 13.76
C LYS A 228 -3.79 -21.07 14.18
N LYS A 229 -2.46 -20.92 14.21
CA LYS A 229 -1.79 -19.68 14.56
C LYS A 229 -2.02 -18.59 13.51
N ALA A 230 -1.88 -18.92 12.22
CA ALA A 230 -2.12 -18.02 11.10
C ALA A 230 -3.58 -17.50 11.09
N CYS A 231 -4.55 -18.40 11.22
CA CYS A 231 -5.97 -18.04 11.26
C CYS A 231 -6.31 -17.11 12.43
N LYS A 232 -5.72 -17.34 13.61
CA LYS A 232 -5.90 -16.47 14.76
C LYS A 232 -5.33 -15.06 14.50
N SER A 233 -4.15 -14.97 13.90
CA SER A 233 -3.53 -13.69 13.54
C SER A 233 -4.36 -12.93 12.49
N LEU A 234 -4.87 -13.63 11.47
CA LEU A 234 -5.74 -13.02 10.45
C LEU A 234 -7.07 -12.53 11.02
N ASP A 235 -7.63 -13.19 12.03
CA ASP A 235 -8.83 -12.70 12.74
C ASP A 235 -8.54 -11.42 13.52
N TYR A 236 -7.37 -11.28 14.14
CA TYR A 236 -6.94 -10.04 14.78
C TYR A 236 -6.74 -8.91 13.79
N PHE A 237 -6.12 -9.19 12.63
CA PHE A 237 -5.99 -8.22 11.56
C PHE A 237 -7.34 -7.72 11.05
N LEU A 238 -8.29 -8.64 10.79
CA LEU A 238 -9.63 -8.28 10.33
C LEU A 238 -10.46 -7.54 11.38
N LYS A 239 -10.17 -7.70 12.67
CA LYS A 239 -10.86 -6.95 13.72
C LYS A 239 -10.63 -5.44 13.59
N GLU A 240 -9.40 -5.05 13.24
CA GLU A 240 -9.00 -3.64 13.06
C GLU A 240 -9.42 -3.09 11.68
N TYR A 241 -9.52 -3.94 10.68
CA TYR A 241 -9.94 -3.52 9.35
C TYR A 241 -11.43 -3.12 9.35
N GLY A 242 -11.77 -1.98 8.76
CA GLY A 242 -13.16 -1.49 8.70
C GLY A 242 -14.11 -2.43 7.96
N GLU A 243 -15.40 -2.47 8.36
CA GLU A 243 -16.43 -3.24 7.66
C GLU A 243 -16.65 -2.75 6.21
N ASP A 244 -16.33 -1.50 5.94
CA ASP A 244 -16.39 -0.87 4.61
C ASP A 244 -15.23 -1.30 3.68
N GLY A 245 -14.22 -1.97 4.24
CA GLY A 245 -13.07 -2.50 3.52
C GLY A 245 -12.02 -1.45 3.15
N CYS A 246 -12.07 -0.26 3.74
CA CYS A 246 -11.04 0.76 3.52
C CYS A 246 -9.70 0.30 4.10
N CYS A 247 -8.62 0.48 3.34
CA CYS A 247 -7.28 0.36 3.87
C CYS A 247 -6.89 1.70 4.51
N ASP A 248 -6.71 1.72 5.82
CA ASP A 248 -6.38 2.92 6.60
C ASP A 248 -5.03 3.54 6.21
N GLU A 249 -4.11 2.73 5.70
CA GLU A 249 -2.81 3.15 5.19
C GLU A 249 -2.84 3.64 3.73
N GLY A 250 -3.99 3.61 3.06
CA GLY A 250 -4.20 4.07 1.68
C GLY A 250 -3.91 3.03 0.59
N ALA A 251 -4.10 3.45 -0.67
CA ALA A 251 -4.05 2.59 -1.85
C ALA A 251 -2.70 1.89 -2.05
N GLN A 252 -1.58 2.54 -1.70
CA GLN A 252 -0.24 1.98 -1.86
C GLN A 252 -0.03 0.77 -0.95
N TYR A 253 -0.55 0.82 0.28
CA TYR A 253 -0.40 -0.24 1.27
C TYR A 253 -1.44 -1.36 1.12
N TYR A 254 -2.52 -1.13 0.37
CA TYR A 254 -3.52 -2.16 0.08
C TYR A 254 -2.90 -3.47 -0.45
N ARG A 255 -1.84 -3.38 -1.27
CA ARG A 255 -1.15 -4.56 -1.80
C ARG A 255 -0.41 -5.37 -0.74
N HIS A 256 -0.10 -4.77 0.41
CA HIS A 256 0.55 -5.39 1.56
C HIS A 256 -0.44 -5.71 2.69
N ALA A 257 -1.68 -5.26 2.59
CA ALA A 257 -2.78 -5.52 3.52
C ALA A 257 -3.84 -6.42 2.87
N GLY A 258 -4.71 -5.86 2.02
CA GLY A 258 -5.81 -6.60 1.39
C GLY A 258 -5.37 -7.72 0.46
N LEU A 259 -4.31 -7.51 -0.35
CA LEU A 259 -3.84 -8.53 -1.29
C LEU A 259 -2.98 -9.62 -0.64
N THR A 260 -2.30 -9.34 0.46
CA THR A 260 -1.62 -10.39 1.25
C THR A 260 -2.63 -11.22 2.04
N LEU A 261 -3.68 -10.60 2.56
CA LEU A 261 -4.84 -11.32 3.11
C LEU A 261 -5.44 -12.26 2.07
N PHE A 262 -5.69 -11.77 0.85
CA PHE A 262 -6.21 -12.59 -0.25
C PHE A 262 -5.31 -13.81 -0.53
N ASN A 263 -4.00 -13.63 -0.68
CA ASN A 263 -3.09 -14.75 -0.92
C ASN A 263 -3.04 -15.71 0.28
N ALA A 264 -3.09 -15.23 1.52
CA ALA A 264 -3.20 -16.11 2.69
C ALA A 264 -4.48 -16.96 2.62
N MET A 265 -5.61 -16.36 2.22
CA MET A 265 -6.88 -17.07 2.01
C MET A 265 -6.76 -18.12 0.90
N GLU A 266 -6.12 -17.80 -0.23
CA GLU A 266 -5.90 -18.74 -1.33
C GLU A 266 -5.09 -19.96 -0.89
N ILE A 267 -4.00 -19.74 -0.13
CA ILE A 267 -3.17 -20.84 0.36
C ILE A 267 -3.95 -21.71 1.33
N LEU A 268 -4.60 -21.10 2.35
CA LEU A 268 -5.41 -21.83 3.32
C LEU A 268 -6.54 -22.63 2.64
N ASN A 269 -7.22 -21.99 1.69
CA ASN A 269 -8.30 -22.65 0.94
C ASN A 269 -7.80 -23.82 0.08
N TRP A 270 -6.62 -23.69 -0.53
CA TRP A 270 -5.99 -24.74 -1.32
C TRP A 270 -5.60 -25.94 -0.44
N VAL A 271 -4.79 -25.68 0.60
CA VAL A 271 -4.24 -26.75 1.43
C VAL A 271 -5.29 -27.47 2.27
N CYS A 272 -6.41 -26.81 2.59
CA CYS A 272 -7.56 -27.37 3.29
C CYS A 272 -8.73 -27.73 2.34
N LYS A 273 -8.45 -27.96 1.04
CA LYS A 273 -9.41 -28.48 0.04
C LYS A 273 -10.75 -27.73 0.00
N GLY A 274 -10.69 -26.40 0.01
CA GLY A 274 -11.87 -25.54 -0.15
C GLY A 274 -12.58 -25.17 1.16
N ALA A 275 -12.07 -25.57 2.32
CA ALA A 275 -12.72 -25.27 3.62
C ALA A 275 -12.91 -23.77 3.88
N PHE A 276 -12.03 -22.91 3.33
CA PHE A 276 -12.08 -21.46 3.52
C PHE A 276 -12.84 -20.72 2.41
N SER A 277 -13.48 -21.43 1.45
CA SER A 277 -14.17 -20.79 0.31
C SER A 277 -15.31 -19.87 0.69
N CYS A 278 -16.00 -20.14 1.81
CA CYS A 278 -17.10 -19.29 2.30
C CYS A 278 -16.65 -17.85 2.64
N LEU A 279 -15.37 -17.64 2.95
CA LEU A 279 -14.84 -16.32 3.29
C LEU A 279 -14.96 -15.32 2.12
N TYR A 280 -14.90 -15.79 0.87
CA TYR A 280 -15.04 -14.90 -0.29
C TYR A 280 -16.44 -14.34 -0.47
N GLU A 281 -17.43 -14.87 0.24
CA GLU A 281 -18.80 -14.39 0.24
C GLU A 281 -19.07 -13.37 1.34
N GLU A 282 -18.19 -13.26 2.34
CA GLU A 282 -18.30 -12.30 3.43
C GLU A 282 -18.27 -10.86 2.93
N ILE A 283 -19.21 -10.04 3.41
CA ILE A 283 -19.37 -8.64 2.96
C ILE A 283 -18.08 -7.85 3.17
N LYS A 284 -17.43 -8.01 4.31
CA LYS A 284 -16.17 -7.35 4.63
C LYS A 284 -15.07 -7.70 3.63
N ILE A 285 -14.91 -8.98 3.30
CA ILE A 285 -13.92 -9.45 2.32
C ILE A 285 -14.21 -8.89 0.92
N ARG A 286 -15.47 -8.85 0.50
CA ARG A 286 -15.88 -8.22 -0.76
C ARG A 286 -15.62 -6.72 -0.77
N ASN A 287 -15.83 -6.04 0.35
CA ASN A 287 -15.53 -4.63 0.49
C ASN A 287 -14.02 -4.37 0.41
N ILE A 288 -13.20 -5.18 1.10
CA ILE A 288 -11.73 -5.12 0.99
C ILE A 288 -11.30 -5.32 -0.48
N ALA A 289 -11.84 -6.32 -1.17
CA ALA A 289 -11.52 -6.55 -2.59
C ALA A 289 -11.84 -5.33 -3.47
N SER A 290 -12.98 -4.66 -3.23
CA SER A 290 -13.43 -3.53 -4.04
C SER A 290 -12.75 -2.19 -3.72
N TYR A 291 -12.01 -2.10 -2.63
CA TYR A 291 -11.41 -0.84 -2.15
C TYR A 291 -10.55 -0.15 -3.19
N ILE A 292 -9.59 -0.87 -3.78
CA ILE A 292 -8.60 -0.28 -4.70
C ILE A 292 -9.26 0.36 -5.93
N GLN A 293 -10.33 -0.24 -6.45
CA GLN A 293 -11.12 0.31 -7.53
C GLN A 293 -11.86 1.58 -7.10
N LYS A 294 -12.42 1.59 -5.88
CA LYS A 294 -13.17 2.74 -5.35
C LYS A 294 -12.29 3.97 -5.13
N VAL A 295 -11.02 3.80 -4.80
CA VAL A 295 -10.07 4.92 -4.59
C VAL A 295 -9.26 5.28 -5.83
N HIS A 296 -9.37 4.53 -6.92
CA HIS A 296 -8.75 4.88 -8.19
C HIS A 296 -9.36 6.14 -8.79
N VAL A 297 -8.53 7.03 -9.33
CA VAL A 297 -8.94 8.29 -9.97
C VAL A 297 -8.86 8.16 -11.48
N ALA A 298 -7.67 8.03 -12.03
CA ALA A 298 -7.41 7.84 -13.45
C ALA A 298 -5.92 7.52 -13.69
N GLY A 299 -5.62 6.67 -14.66
CA GLY A 299 -4.24 6.30 -14.99
C GLY A 299 -3.47 5.82 -13.75
N PRO A 300 -2.33 6.42 -13.38
CA PRO A 300 -1.57 6.01 -12.20
C PRO A 300 -2.08 6.60 -10.88
N TYR A 301 -3.09 7.47 -10.91
CA TYR A 301 -3.51 8.27 -9.75
C TYR A 301 -4.61 7.61 -8.95
N TYR A 302 -4.43 7.63 -7.65
CA TYR A 302 -5.37 7.20 -6.61
C TYR A 302 -5.63 8.33 -5.63
N VAL A 303 -6.79 8.33 -4.98
CA VAL A 303 -7.02 9.16 -3.81
C VAL A 303 -6.02 8.73 -2.74
N ASN A 304 -5.27 9.68 -2.22
CA ASN A 304 -4.26 9.44 -1.21
C ASN A 304 -4.51 10.26 0.06
N PHE A 305 -4.10 9.70 1.16
CA PHE A 305 -4.05 10.24 2.52
C PHE A 305 -3.02 9.43 3.31
N ALA A 306 -2.66 9.84 4.51
CA ALA A 306 -1.61 9.21 5.29
C ALA A 306 -0.28 9.10 4.51
N ASP A 307 0.57 8.11 4.78
CA ASP A 307 1.82 7.88 4.03
C ASP A 307 1.62 7.36 2.60
N CYS A 308 0.41 7.46 2.05
CA CYS A 308 0.13 7.01 0.70
C CYS A 308 0.58 8.01 -0.37
N SER A 309 1.28 7.53 -1.39
CA SER A 309 1.54 8.32 -2.59
C SER A 309 0.27 8.38 -3.47
N PRO A 310 0.00 9.51 -4.15
CA PRO A 310 -1.06 9.56 -5.15
C PRO A 310 -0.80 8.65 -6.36
N VAL A 311 0.46 8.22 -6.57
CA VAL A 311 0.82 7.18 -7.54
C VAL A 311 1.11 5.90 -6.76
N ALA A 312 0.10 5.03 -6.64
CA ALA A 312 0.15 3.84 -5.80
C ALA A 312 0.57 2.56 -6.54
N GLY A 313 1.13 2.68 -7.74
CA GLY A 313 1.49 1.57 -8.61
C GLY A 313 0.31 1.09 -9.45
N ARG A 314 0.49 -0.06 -10.14
CA ARG A 314 -0.51 -0.62 -11.05
C ARG A 314 -1.15 -1.86 -10.46
N CYS A 315 -2.44 -2.05 -10.74
CA CYS A 315 -3.15 -3.28 -10.43
C CYS A 315 -2.71 -4.42 -11.34
N GLY A 316 -2.78 -5.62 -10.83
CA GLY A 316 -2.28 -6.80 -11.54
C GLY A 316 -3.07 -8.06 -11.24
N VAL A 317 -2.36 -9.17 -11.25
CA VAL A 317 -2.95 -10.51 -11.14
C VAL A 317 -3.68 -10.73 -9.82
N ARG A 318 -3.17 -10.19 -8.70
CA ARG A 318 -3.77 -10.43 -7.38
C ARG A 318 -5.14 -9.78 -7.28
N GLU A 319 -5.28 -8.54 -7.73
CA GLU A 319 -6.56 -7.83 -7.80
C GLU A 319 -7.54 -8.54 -8.74
N TYR A 320 -7.06 -9.00 -9.89
CA TYR A 320 -7.87 -9.77 -10.84
C TYR A 320 -8.41 -11.06 -10.21
N LEU A 321 -7.54 -11.83 -9.55
CA LEU A 321 -7.92 -13.08 -8.88
C LEU A 321 -8.84 -12.83 -7.68
N PHE A 322 -8.61 -11.78 -6.91
CA PHE A 322 -9.50 -11.39 -5.83
C PHE A 322 -10.89 -11.04 -6.35
N GLY A 323 -10.97 -10.28 -7.45
CA GLY A 323 -12.23 -10.02 -8.16
C GLY A 323 -12.91 -11.32 -8.62
N LYS A 324 -12.16 -12.25 -9.19
CA LYS A 324 -12.65 -13.56 -9.65
C LYS A 324 -13.23 -14.39 -8.49
N ARG A 325 -12.56 -14.43 -7.34
CA ARG A 325 -13.01 -15.16 -6.14
C ARG A 325 -14.25 -14.55 -5.49
N THR A 326 -14.34 -13.23 -5.47
CA THR A 326 -15.47 -12.51 -4.85
C THR A 326 -16.63 -12.23 -5.82
N GLY A 327 -16.51 -12.63 -7.09
CA GLY A 327 -17.50 -12.36 -8.14
C GLY A 327 -17.59 -10.87 -8.51
N ASN A 328 -16.53 -10.09 -8.29
CA ASN A 328 -16.47 -8.67 -8.63
C ASN A 328 -15.91 -8.48 -10.05
N GLU A 329 -16.80 -8.54 -11.06
CA GLU A 329 -16.43 -8.34 -12.47
C GLU A 329 -15.83 -6.95 -12.73
N GLY A 330 -16.27 -5.93 -11.99
CA GLY A 330 -15.72 -4.58 -12.08
C GLY A 330 -14.24 -4.53 -11.69
N LEU A 331 -13.87 -5.19 -10.59
CA LEU A 331 -12.47 -5.28 -10.17
C LEU A 331 -11.62 -6.07 -11.17
N MET A 332 -12.16 -7.19 -11.71
CA MET A 332 -11.48 -7.95 -12.75
C MET A 332 -11.21 -7.11 -13.99
N ALA A 333 -12.21 -6.35 -14.46
CA ALA A 333 -12.09 -5.48 -15.62
C ALA A 333 -11.09 -4.35 -15.39
N PHE A 334 -11.15 -3.72 -14.22
CA PHE A 334 -10.21 -2.68 -13.80
C PHE A 334 -8.76 -3.19 -13.78
N ALA A 335 -8.51 -4.32 -13.09
CA ALA A 335 -7.18 -4.89 -13.00
C ALA A 335 -6.64 -5.32 -14.37
N ALA A 336 -7.46 -5.94 -15.23
CA ALA A 336 -7.06 -6.34 -16.56
C ALA A 336 -6.79 -5.14 -17.50
N ALA A 337 -7.55 -4.05 -17.38
CA ALA A 337 -7.30 -2.83 -18.14
C ALA A 337 -5.98 -2.18 -17.74
N ASP A 338 -5.74 -2.01 -16.43
CA ASP A 338 -4.54 -1.40 -15.88
C ASP A 338 -3.28 -2.24 -16.20
N TYR A 339 -3.38 -3.58 -16.11
CA TYR A 339 -2.31 -4.50 -16.50
C TYR A 339 -1.93 -4.37 -17.98
N ARG A 340 -2.89 -4.21 -18.88
CA ARG A 340 -2.64 -4.04 -20.31
C ARG A 340 -1.94 -2.74 -20.66
N GLU A 341 -2.19 -1.67 -19.95
CA GLU A 341 -1.54 -0.38 -20.15
C GLU A 341 -0.04 -0.41 -19.76
N CYS A 342 0.36 -1.39 -18.95
CA CYS A 342 1.73 -1.53 -18.44
C CYS A 342 2.48 -2.74 -19.02
N ILE A 343 2.28 -3.05 -20.30
CA ILE A 343 2.91 -4.21 -20.98
C ILE A 343 4.44 -4.27 -20.81
N GLU A 344 5.11 -3.15 -20.61
CA GLU A 344 6.56 -3.10 -20.39
C GLU A 344 7.00 -3.56 -19.00
N LYS A 345 6.06 -3.61 -18.03
CA LYS A 345 6.31 -4.05 -16.65
C LYS A 345 5.43 -5.27 -16.33
N LEU A 346 5.72 -6.39 -16.96
CA LEU A 346 4.95 -7.63 -16.78
C LEU A 346 5.14 -8.28 -15.42
N SER A 347 6.23 -7.96 -14.71
CA SER A 347 6.48 -8.46 -13.37
C SER A 347 6.01 -7.47 -12.31
N PRO A 348 5.39 -7.96 -11.22
CA PRO A 348 5.12 -7.16 -10.03
C PRO A 348 6.40 -6.48 -9.52
N GLU A 349 6.25 -5.30 -8.94
CA GLU A 349 7.38 -4.57 -8.34
C GLU A 349 7.85 -5.21 -7.03
N GLU A 350 6.96 -5.94 -6.36
CA GLU A 350 7.24 -6.63 -5.11
C GLU A 350 8.23 -7.78 -5.30
N HIS A 351 9.05 -8.01 -4.26
CA HIS A 351 10.10 -9.03 -4.25
C HIS A 351 9.59 -10.36 -3.73
N ASN A 352 8.49 -10.86 -4.30
CA ASN A 352 7.85 -12.11 -3.90
C ASN A 352 7.65 -13.01 -5.12
N LEU A 353 8.32 -14.13 -5.10
CA LEU A 353 8.32 -15.08 -6.23
C LEU A 353 6.92 -15.60 -6.55
N LEU A 354 6.06 -15.81 -5.52
CA LEU A 354 4.68 -16.25 -5.76
C LEU A 354 3.91 -15.27 -6.64
N TYR A 355 4.03 -13.95 -6.40
CA TYR A 355 3.29 -12.94 -7.18
C TYR A 355 3.71 -12.95 -8.65
N ARG A 356 4.98 -13.18 -8.90
CA ARG A 356 5.55 -13.26 -10.26
C ARG A 356 5.12 -14.54 -10.98
N VAL A 357 5.05 -15.65 -10.26
CA VAL A 357 4.49 -16.91 -10.78
C VAL A 357 3.01 -16.76 -11.10
N GLN A 358 2.24 -16.15 -10.20
CA GLN A 358 0.83 -15.81 -10.46
C GLN A 358 0.69 -14.97 -11.74
N ALA A 359 1.49 -13.93 -11.89
CA ALA A 359 1.47 -13.08 -13.07
C ALA A 359 1.75 -13.87 -14.35
N ALA A 360 2.72 -14.78 -14.33
CA ALA A 360 3.06 -15.60 -15.48
C ALA A 360 1.92 -16.52 -15.92
N PHE A 361 1.28 -17.23 -14.98
CA PHE A 361 0.22 -18.18 -15.28
C PHE A 361 -1.13 -17.57 -15.62
N TYR A 362 -1.40 -16.34 -15.16
CA TYR A 362 -2.66 -15.64 -15.45
C TYR A 362 -2.53 -14.55 -16.51
N HIS A 363 -1.33 -14.34 -17.07
CA HIS A 363 -1.09 -13.31 -18.09
C HIS A 363 -2.07 -13.38 -19.26
N GLU A 364 -2.21 -14.55 -19.89
CA GLU A 364 -3.06 -14.73 -21.07
C GLU A 364 -4.54 -14.53 -20.74
N GLU A 365 -5.02 -15.11 -19.63
CA GLU A 365 -6.39 -14.95 -19.16
C GLU A 365 -6.73 -13.47 -18.95
N MET A 366 -5.84 -12.72 -18.27
CA MET A 366 -6.05 -11.29 -18.03
C MET A 366 -6.03 -10.47 -19.32
N MET A 367 -5.11 -10.76 -20.24
CA MET A 367 -5.01 -10.07 -21.52
C MET A 367 -6.26 -10.31 -22.37
N GLU A 368 -6.80 -11.53 -22.39
CA GLU A 368 -8.04 -11.85 -23.11
C GLU A 368 -9.25 -11.23 -22.44
N TYR A 369 -9.34 -11.29 -21.12
CA TYR A 369 -10.44 -10.67 -20.38
C TYR A 369 -10.47 -9.16 -20.63
N GLY A 370 -9.33 -8.48 -20.53
CA GLY A 370 -9.23 -7.05 -20.81
C GLY A 370 -9.55 -6.67 -22.26
N LYS A 371 -9.29 -7.53 -23.25
CA LYS A 371 -9.72 -7.31 -24.63
C LYS A 371 -11.25 -7.35 -24.78
N LYS A 372 -11.91 -8.27 -24.09
CA LYS A 372 -13.39 -8.41 -24.12
C LYS A 372 -14.07 -7.23 -23.42
N GLN A 373 -13.42 -6.63 -22.44
CA GLN A 373 -13.91 -5.49 -21.65
C GLN A 373 -13.39 -4.12 -22.16
N SER A 374 -13.01 -4.01 -23.43
CA SER A 374 -12.42 -2.78 -24.02
C SER A 374 -13.28 -1.51 -23.85
N ASN A 375 -14.57 -1.65 -23.56
CA ASN A 375 -15.51 -0.56 -23.26
C ASN A 375 -15.78 -0.39 -21.76
N PHE A 376 -14.99 -1.04 -20.90
CA PHE A 376 -15.14 -0.87 -19.45
C PHE A 376 -14.94 0.59 -19.10
N ASN A 377 -16.00 1.20 -18.60
CA ASN A 377 -15.98 2.56 -18.11
C ASN A 377 -15.80 2.49 -16.60
N ASP A 378 -14.59 2.72 -16.14
CA ASP A 378 -14.23 2.74 -14.72
C ASP A 378 -14.82 3.96 -13.99
N ARG A 379 -16.12 4.19 -14.19
CA ARG A 379 -16.86 5.17 -13.41
C ARG A 379 -17.30 4.50 -12.11
N THR A 380 -16.36 4.41 -11.17
CA THR A 380 -16.71 4.03 -9.80
C THR A 380 -17.72 5.03 -9.23
N LYS A 381 -18.69 4.51 -8.49
CA LYS A 381 -19.70 5.32 -7.81
C LYS A 381 -19.06 6.14 -6.70
N ASP A 382 -19.73 7.24 -6.33
CA ASP A 382 -19.39 7.95 -5.10
C ASP A 382 -19.46 7.00 -3.91
N CYS A 383 -18.62 7.21 -2.91
CA CYS A 383 -18.58 6.38 -1.71
C CYS A 383 -18.15 7.18 -0.48
N TYR A 384 -18.51 6.65 0.67
CA TYR A 384 -17.99 7.08 1.97
C TYR A 384 -17.49 5.87 2.72
N PHE A 385 -16.30 5.97 3.29
CA PHE A 385 -15.69 4.95 4.14
C PHE A 385 -15.71 5.46 5.58
N PRO A 386 -16.69 5.03 6.38
CA PRO A 386 -16.85 5.53 7.74
C PRO A 386 -15.69 5.13 8.67
N SER A 387 -14.99 4.02 8.39
CA SER A 387 -13.88 3.56 9.23
C SER A 387 -12.71 4.54 9.31
N VAL A 388 -12.48 5.31 8.25
CA VAL A 388 -11.39 6.31 8.16
C VAL A 388 -11.91 7.72 7.85
N GLY A 389 -13.22 7.89 7.72
CA GLY A 389 -13.84 9.18 7.39
C GLY A 389 -13.57 9.65 5.96
N LEU A 390 -13.33 8.76 4.99
CA LEU A 390 -13.00 9.15 3.62
C LEU A 390 -14.25 9.23 2.74
N PHE A 391 -14.56 10.44 2.27
CA PHE A 391 -15.63 10.73 1.31
C PHE A 391 -15.06 10.92 -0.08
N ILE A 392 -15.67 10.31 -1.10
CA ILE A 392 -15.27 10.45 -2.50
C ILE A 392 -16.50 10.67 -3.37
N ALA A 393 -16.50 11.75 -4.16
CA ALA A 393 -17.54 12.08 -5.12
C ALA A 393 -16.94 12.29 -6.52
N ARG A 394 -17.65 11.84 -7.56
CA ARG A 394 -17.15 11.86 -8.94
C ARG A 394 -18.23 12.24 -9.95
N ASP A 395 -17.79 12.89 -11.02
CA ASP A 395 -18.56 12.99 -12.27
C ASP A 395 -17.65 12.72 -13.48
N SER A 396 -18.08 13.13 -14.67
CA SER A 396 -17.28 12.91 -15.90
C SER A 396 -15.97 13.71 -15.94
N ASN A 397 -15.81 14.74 -15.11
CA ASN A 397 -14.66 15.67 -15.14
C ASN A 397 -13.91 15.73 -13.82
N PHE A 398 -14.63 15.62 -12.71
CA PHE A 398 -14.05 15.82 -11.39
C PHE A 398 -14.05 14.55 -10.54
N CYS A 399 -13.01 14.42 -9.74
CA CYS A 399 -13.00 13.57 -8.55
C CYS A 399 -12.64 14.44 -7.36
N LEU A 400 -13.54 14.51 -6.39
CA LEU A 400 -13.37 15.19 -5.10
C LEU A 400 -13.23 14.13 -4.03
N ALA A 401 -12.18 14.18 -3.23
CA ALA A 401 -12.05 13.37 -2.02
C ALA A 401 -11.82 14.27 -0.80
N VAL A 402 -12.41 13.89 0.34
CA VAL A 402 -12.34 14.64 1.59
C VAL A 402 -12.11 13.68 2.75
N LYS A 403 -11.12 13.95 3.59
CA LYS A 403 -10.82 13.20 4.80
C LYS A 403 -11.61 13.79 5.98
N ALA A 404 -12.38 12.94 6.69
CA ALA A 404 -13.14 13.33 7.87
C ALA A 404 -12.94 12.27 8.92
N GLY A 405 -12.07 12.09 9.64
CA GLY A 405 -11.79 11.08 10.67
C GLY A 405 -11.10 11.72 11.84
N ASP A 406 -10.06 11.10 12.30
CA ASP A 406 -9.17 11.62 13.32
C ASP A 406 -7.70 11.57 12.88
N ASN A 407 -6.81 12.13 13.69
CA ASN A 407 -5.38 12.16 13.46
C ASN A 407 -4.64 11.02 14.17
N ALA A 408 -5.20 9.78 14.14
CA ALA A 408 -4.61 8.59 14.76
C ALA A 408 -4.56 7.36 13.83
N ASP A 409 -4.82 7.54 12.53
CA ASP A 409 -4.70 6.46 11.55
C ASP A 409 -3.30 5.83 11.54
N SER A 410 -3.20 4.59 11.09
CA SER A 410 -1.89 3.98 10.79
C SER A 410 -1.15 4.82 9.75
N HIS A 411 0.14 5.12 9.98
CA HIS A 411 0.92 6.02 9.11
C HIS A 411 0.34 7.44 8.98
N ASN A 412 -0.27 7.95 10.04
CA ASN A 412 -1.03 9.19 10.08
C ASN A 412 -0.28 10.43 9.59
N HIS A 413 -1.03 11.31 8.90
CA HIS A 413 -0.74 12.74 8.73
C HIS A 413 -1.76 13.55 9.52
N ASN A 414 -1.42 14.80 9.90
CA ASN A 414 -2.40 15.72 10.47
C ASN A 414 -3.18 16.36 9.31
N ASP A 415 -4.22 15.68 8.83
CA ASP A 415 -4.90 16.00 7.58
C ASP A 415 -6.44 15.94 7.66
N VAL A 416 -7.01 15.95 8.86
CA VAL A 416 -8.45 15.89 9.08
C VAL A 416 -9.13 17.11 8.47
N GLY A 417 -10.10 16.87 7.59
CA GLY A 417 -10.78 17.91 6.80
C GLY A 417 -10.08 18.27 5.50
N SER A 418 -8.88 17.79 5.23
CA SER A 418 -8.20 18.02 3.95
C SER A 418 -9.00 17.42 2.79
N PHE A 419 -8.81 17.99 1.61
CA PHE A 419 -9.44 17.51 0.38
C PHE A 419 -8.43 17.42 -0.76
N THR A 420 -8.69 16.53 -1.69
CA THR A 420 -8.00 16.46 -2.98
C THR A 420 -9.00 16.59 -4.11
N ILE A 421 -8.60 17.25 -5.20
CA ILE A 421 -9.42 17.42 -6.38
C ILE A 421 -8.60 17.06 -7.60
N TYR A 422 -9.15 16.18 -8.40
CA TYR A 422 -8.64 15.87 -9.74
C TYR A 422 -9.62 16.37 -10.78
N LYS A 423 -9.10 16.85 -11.91
CA LYS A 423 -9.89 17.25 -13.06
C LYS A 423 -9.39 16.58 -14.32
N ASP A 424 -10.31 15.92 -15.05
CA ASP A 424 -9.98 15.16 -16.25
C ASP A 424 -8.82 14.16 -16.02
N GLY A 425 -8.83 13.52 -14.83
CA GLY A 425 -7.83 12.56 -14.38
C GLY A 425 -6.48 13.15 -13.95
N LYS A 426 -6.33 14.48 -13.90
CA LYS A 426 -5.10 15.16 -13.51
C LYS A 426 -5.22 15.82 -12.13
N PRO A 427 -4.15 15.79 -11.30
CA PRO A 427 -4.17 16.39 -9.98
C PRO A 427 -4.30 17.93 -10.08
N LEU A 428 -5.23 18.48 -9.32
CA LEU A 428 -5.52 19.92 -9.27
C LEU A 428 -5.17 20.48 -7.88
N PHE A 429 -5.96 20.12 -6.85
CA PHE A 429 -5.57 20.26 -5.46
C PHE A 429 -5.08 18.94 -4.94
N ILE A 430 -3.89 18.92 -4.34
CA ILE A 430 -3.15 17.70 -4.06
C ILE A 430 -2.99 17.45 -2.56
N ASP A 431 -2.83 16.18 -2.23
CA ASP A 431 -2.09 15.74 -1.06
C ASP A 431 -0.67 15.38 -1.51
N VAL A 432 0.33 15.81 -0.78
CA VAL A 432 1.74 15.70 -1.19
C VAL A 432 2.24 14.26 -1.08
N GLY A 433 1.68 13.50 -0.14
CA GLY A 433 2.19 12.18 0.25
C GLY A 433 3.38 12.30 1.19
N VAL A 434 4.26 11.30 1.22
CA VAL A 434 5.33 11.15 2.21
C VAL A 434 6.71 11.10 1.57
N GLU A 435 7.71 11.69 2.24
CA GLU A 435 9.13 11.58 1.89
C GLU A 435 9.69 10.16 2.16
N SER A 436 10.90 9.90 1.70
CA SER A 436 11.63 8.67 1.99
C SER A 436 11.72 8.43 3.50
N TYR A 437 11.47 7.19 3.91
CA TYR A 437 11.46 6.83 5.32
C TYR A 437 12.84 6.91 5.96
N THR A 438 12.88 7.53 7.13
CA THR A 438 14.05 7.62 8.00
C THR A 438 13.69 7.21 9.42
N LYS A 439 14.65 7.15 10.31
CA LYS A 439 14.39 6.93 11.75
C LYS A 439 13.41 7.97 12.32
N LYS A 440 13.45 9.22 11.83
CA LYS A 440 12.55 10.29 12.26
C LYS A 440 11.09 9.99 11.93
N THR A 441 10.83 9.36 10.81
CA THR A 441 9.47 9.00 10.35
C THR A 441 8.70 8.14 11.37
N PHE A 442 9.41 7.30 12.11
CA PHE A 442 8.84 6.38 13.11
C PHE A 442 9.26 6.78 14.55
N SER A 443 9.33 8.07 14.83
CA SER A 443 9.69 8.62 16.13
C SER A 443 8.69 9.67 16.58
N PRO A 444 8.73 10.13 17.85
CA PRO A 444 7.92 11.25 18.32
C PRO A 444 8.10 12.55 17.52
N GLN A 445 9.22 12.68 16.77
CA GLN A 445 9.48 13.82 15.89
C GLN A 445 8.85 13.68 14.49
N ARG A 446 7.99 12.68 14.23
CA ARG A 446 7.32 12.46 12.96
C ARG A 446 6.68 13.76 12.42
N TYR A 447 5.93 14.46 13.26
CA TYR A 447 5.19 15.66 12.88
C TYR A 447 6.03 16.94 12.78
N GLU A 448 7.36 16.84 12.92
CA GLU A 448 8.29 17.87 12.48
C GLU A 448 8.65 17.73 10.98
N ILE A 449 8.29 16.61 10.33
CA ILE A 449 8.43 16.42 8.89
C ILE A 449 7.33 17.22 8.21
N TRP A 450 7.70 18.09 7.26
CA TRP A 450 6.79 19.06 6.69
C TRP A 450 5.56 18.42 6.01
N THR A 451 5.70 17.29 5.34
CA THR A 451 4.60 16.57 4.68
C THR A 451 3.56 16.01 5.65
N MET A 452 3.89 15.90 6.94
CA MET A 452 2.98 15.39 7.99
C MET A 452 2.17 16.51 8.65
N GLN A 453 2.51 17.78 8.37
CA GLN A 453 1.94 18.95 9.04
C GLN A 453 0.70 19.44 8.31
N SER A 454 -0.37 19.76 9.03
CA SER A 454 -1.63 20.23 8.46
C SER A 454 -1.50 21.49 7.59
N GLN A 455 -0.51 22.35 7.87
CA GLN A 455 -0.26 23.53 7.04
C GLN A 455 0.23 23.21 5.61
N TYR A 456 0.63 21.98 5.31
CA TYR A 456 0.99 21.50 3.97
C TYR A 456 -0.06 20.56 3.37
N HIS A 457 -1.25 20.57 3.95
CA HIS A 457 -2.48 20.00 3.40
C HIS A 457 -3.44 21.13 3.01
N ASN A 458 -4.60 20.78 2.43
CA ASN A 458 -5.63 21.77 2.06
C ASN A 458 -6.48 22.13 3.29
N LEU A 459 -5.84 22.75 4.29
CA LEU A 459 -6.34 22.98 5.63
C LEU A 459 -6.04 24.40 6.13
N PRO A 460 -6.83 24.91 7.10
CA PRO A 460 -6.54 26.19 7.74
C PRO A 460 -5.45 26.07 8.81
N THR A 461 -4.89 27.21 9.15
CA THR A 461 -4.20 27.48 10.42
C THR A 461 -4.90 28.65 11.14
N PHE A 462 -4.91 28.61 12.47
CA PHE A 462 -5.54 29.62 13.32
C PHE A 462 -4.47 30.37 14.11
N GLY A 463 -4.09 31.57 13.65
CA GLY A 463 -2.96 32.30 14.24
C GLY A 463 -1.64 31.54 14.16
N GLY A 464 -1.48 30.67 13.16
CA GLY A 464 -0.32 29.77 12.98
C GLY A 464 -0.43 28.42 13.70
N ILE A 465 -1.49 28.18 14.47
CA ILE A 465 -1.73 26.89 15.12
C ILE A 465 -2.18 25.87 14.07
N MET A 466 -1.56 24.69 14.10
CA MET A 466 -1.83 23.53 13.22
C MET A 466 -2.62 22.45 13.96
N GLU A 467 -3.17 21.51 13.22
CA GLU A 467 -3.70 20.28 13.80
C GLU A 467 -2.63 19.50 14.56
N GLN A 468 -3.08 18.69 15.50
CA GLN A 468 -2.22 17.82 16.31
C GLN A 468 -2.59 16.36 16.11
N ASP A 469 -1.62 15.49 16.32
CA ASP A 469 -1.78 14.04 16.27
C ASP A 469 -2.54 13.48 17.48
N GLY A 470 -3.27 12.39 17.22
CA GLY A 470 -4.00 11.63 18.24
C GLY A 470 -5.52 11.59 17.98
N GLU A 471 -6.16 10.52 18.44
CA GLU A 471 -7.58 10.21 18.25
C GLU A 471 -8.55 11.32 18.73
N LYS A 472 -8.17 12.06 19.75
CA LYS A 472 -8.99 13.18 20.24
C LYS A 472 -9.07 14.37 19.27
N PHE A 473 -8.12 14.46 18.33
CA PHE A 473 -8.07 15.51 17.31
C PHE A 473 -8.75 15.00 16.04
N GLN A 474 -10.04 15.32 15.92
CA GLN A 474 -10.94 14.73 14.95
C GLN A 474 -11.94 15.74 14.37
N ALA A 475 -12.52 15.39 13.24
CA ALA A 475 -13.69 16.06 12.70
C ALA A 475 -14.93 15.71 13.52
N ASN A 476 -15.71 16.73 13.86
CA ASN A 476 -16.96 16.56 14.59
C ASN A 476 -18.17 16.84 13.68
N CYS A 477 -19.36 16.43 14.12
CA CYS A 477 -20.63 16.72 13.44
C CYS A 477 -20.62 16.36 11.94
N VAL A 478 -19.94 15.28 11.56
CA VAL A 478 -19.84 14.84 10.16
C VAL A 478 -21.20 14.45 9.61
N LYS A 479 -21.58 15.07 8.48
CA LYS A 479 -22.81 14.79 7.73
C LYS A 479 -22.45 14.67 6.26
N TYR A 480 -23.07 13.73 5.55
CA TYR A 480 -22.85 13.57 4.11
C TYR A 480 -24.11 13.09 3.41
N GLU A 481 -24.15 13.29 2.11
CA GLU A 481 -25.16 12.75 1.23
C GLU A 481 -24.52 12.37 -0.11
N ILE A 482 -24.88 11.23 -0.63
CA ILE A 482 -24.46 10.74 -1.94
C ILE A 482 -25.72 10.66 -2.82
N GLY A 483 -25.73 11.43 -3.90
CA GLY A 483 -26.86 11.52 -4.80
C GLY A 483 -26.48 11.64 -6.27
N ASP A 484 -27.48 11.49 -7.13
CA ASP A 484 -27.28 11.52 -8.59
C ASP A 484 -27.01 12.94 -9.12
N GLU A 485 -27.58 13.97 -8.50
CA GLU A 485 -27.37 15.38 -8.91
C GLU A 485 -26.23 16.04 -8.16
N LYS A 486 -26.06 15.71 -6.90
CA LYS A 486 -24.99 16.23 -6.06
C LYS A 486 -24.60 15.23 -4.98
N SER A 487 -23.33 15.30 -4.56
CA SER A 487 -22.81 14.63 -3.38
C SER A 487 -22.01 15.60 -2.55
N TRP A 488 -22.21 15.58 -1.23
CA TRP A 488 -21.59 16.54 -0.33
C TRP A 488 -21.23 15.93 1.02
N ILE A 489 -20.27 16.55 1.70
CA ILE A 489 -19.90 16.26 3.09
C ILE A 489 -19.72 17.58 3.83
N SER A 490 -20.10 17.62 5.10
CA SER A 490 -19.92 18.76 6.00
C SER A 490 -19.43 18.29 7.36
N MET A 491 -18.52 19.03 7.99
CA MET A 491 -17.91 18.69 9.27
C MET A 491 -17.43 19.92 10.01
N ASP A 492 -17.32 19.81 11.34
CA ASP A 492 -16.67 20.81 12.19
C ASP A 492 -15.23 20.36 12.49
N LEU A 493 -14.26 21.16 12.08
CA LEU A 493 -12.82 20.89 12.19
C LEU A 493 -12.17 21.52 13.43
N ALA A 494 -12.90 22.32 14.25
CA ALA A 494 -12.31 22.94 15.43
C ALA A 494 -11.71 21.90 16.40
N GLY A 495 -12.30 20.70 16.46
CA GLY A 495 -11.83 19.59 17.29
C GLY A 495 -10.49 18.96 16.85
N ALA A 496 -10.01 19.22 15.64
CA ALA A 496 -8.74 18.72 15.15
C ALA A 496 -7.53 19.55 15.63
N TYR A 497 -7.80 20.71 16.24
CA TYR A 497 -6.77 21.64 16.68
C TYR A 497 -6.67 21.65 18.21
N PRO A 498 -5.47 21.91 18.78
CA PRO A 498 -5.35 22.29 20.17
C PRO A 498 -6.00 23.66 20.43
N GLU A 499 -5.91 24.19 21.63
CA GLU A 499 -6.46 25.50 21.98
C GLU A 499 -6.11 26.58 20.93
N CYS A 500 -7.11 27.00 20.15
CA CYS A 500 -6.94 27.92 19.04
C CYS A 500 -7.92 29.11 19.05
N HIS A 501 -8.70 29.29 20.12
CA HIS A 501 -9.73 30.31 20.26
C HIS A 501 -10.84 30.26 19.20
N ILE A 502 -10.94 29.16 18.44
CA ILE A 502 -12.01 28.91 17.48
C ILE A 502 -13.07 28.04 18.14
N ILE A 503 -14.31 28.51 18.12
CA ILE A 503 -15.48 27.81 18.67
C ILE A 503 -15.98 26.77 17.68
N SER A 504 -16.00 27.10 16.41
CA SER A 504 -16.36 26.19 15.34
C SER A 504 -15.64 26.52 14.03
N TYR A 505 -15.36 25.51 13.21
CA TYR A 505 -14.90 25.68 11.83
C TYR A 505 -15.61 24.66 10.94
N ILE A 506 -16.67 25.09 10.28
CA ILE A 506 -17.50 24.24 9.45
C ILE A 506 -17.00 24.26 8.03
N ARG A 507 -16.49 23.14 7.56
CA ARG A 507 -16.19 22.88 6.14
C ARG A 507 -17.34 22.12 5.49
N THR A 508 -17.81 22.60 4.35
CA THR A 508 -18.72 21.86 3.46
C THR A 508 -18.09 21.74 2.09
N ALA A 509 -17.92 20.51 1.62
CA ALA A 509 -17.41 20.22 0.28
C ALA A 509 -18.50 19.51 -0.53
N CYS A 510 -18.82 20.02 -1.71
CA CYS A 510 -19.92 19.56 -2.56
C CYS A 510 -19.47 19.44 -4.01
N LEU A 511 -19.74 18.31 -4.65
CA LEU A 511 -19.70 18.12 -6.09
C LEU A 511 -21.15 18.16 -6.63
N GLU A 512 -21.51 19.24 -7.37
CA GLU A 512 -22.69 19.26 -8.19
C GLU A 512 -22.38 18.65 -9.56
N LYS A 513 -22.99 17.50 -9.82
CA LYS A 513 -22.69 16.69 -11.02
C LYS A 513 -22.90 17.48 -12.30
N GLY A 514 -21.86 17.53 -13.13
CA GLY A 514 -21.88 18.26 -14.40
C GLY A 514 -21.80 19.79 -14.29
N LYS A 515 -21.74 20.37 -13.08
CA LYS A 515 -21.61 21.81 -12.86
C LYS A 515 -20.24 22.19 -12.30
N GLY A 516 -19.86 21.63 -11.13
CA GLY A 516 -18.59 21.97 -10.50
C GLY A 516 -18.48 21.58 -9.04
N ILE A 517 -17.40 22.01 -8.42
CA ILE A 517 -17.10 21.77 -7.00
C ILE A 517 -17.21 23.07 -6.23
N TYR A 518 -17.82 22.99 -5.07
CA TYR A 518 -18.03 24.07 -4.12
C TYR A 518 -17.46 23.65 -2.77
N ILE A 519 -16.49 24.39 -2.24
CA ILE A 519 -15.97 24.22 -0.88
C ILE A 519 -16.26 25.51 -0.13
N THR A 520 -16.96 25.40 0.99
CA THR A 520 -17.30 26.54 1.84
C THR A 520 -16.76 26.27 3.23
N ASP A 521 -15.95 27.18 3.72
CA ASP A 521 -15.42 27.19 5.07
C ASP A 521 -15.99 28.38 5.84
N ARG A 522 -16.58 28.11 7.01
CA ARG A 522 -17.12 29.13 7.93
C ARG A 522 -16.54 28.90 9.31
N TRP A 523 -16.09 29.97 9.95
CA TRP A 523 -15.58 29.90 11.30
C TRP A 523 -16.25 30.89 12.25
N GLU A 524 -16.26 30.52 13.52
CA GLU A 524 -16.65 31.34 14.64
C GLU A 524 -15.59 31.22 15.74
N GLY A 525 -15.17 32.31 16.33
CA GLY A 525 -14.15 32.34 17.37
C GLY A 525 -14.51 33.29 18.51
N ASP A 526 -13.80 33.20 19.61
CA ASP A 526 -13.89 34.13 20.72
C ASP A 526 -13.16 35.46 20.41
N SER A 527 -13.09 36.37 21.39
CA SER A 527 -12.45 37.69 21.24
C SER A 527 -10.94 37.63 20.94
N ASP A 528 -10.31 36.51 21.23
CA ASP A 528 -8.88 36.29 21.07
C ASP A 528 -8.54 35.46 19.80
N ALA A 529 -9.56 35.09 19.03
CA ALA A 529 -9.38 34.43 17.74
C ALA A 529 -8.56 35.30 16.79
N LYS A 530 -7.54 34.70 16.18
CA LYS A 530 -6.61 35.38 15.27
C LYS A 530 -6.75 34.88 13.86
N ASP A 531 -5.99 35.50 12.96
CA ASP A 531 -5.97 35.26 11.53
C ASP A 531 -6.13 33.78 11.15
N VAL A 532 -7.19 33.53 10.39
CA VAL A 532 -7.42 32.21 9.79
C VAL A 532 -6.85 32.24 8.39
N VAL A 533 -5.92 31.31 8.11
CA VAL A 533 -5.21 31.22 6.84
C VAL A 533 -5.39 29.81 6.28
N LEU A 534 -6.09 29.70 5.13
CA LEU A 534 -6.27 28.43 4.41
C LEU A 534 -5.07 28.17 3.50
N SER A 535 -4.44 27.03 3.67
CA SER A 535 -3.44 26.49 2.73
C SER A 535 -4.14 25.74 1.60
N LEU A 536 -3.66 25.94 0.36
CA LEU A 536 -4.11 25.22 -0.82
C LEU A 536 -2.88 24.69 -1.57
N MET A 537 -2.75 23.38 -1.65
CA MET A 537 -1.63 22.69 -2.30
C MET A 537 -1.97 22.39 -3.75
N THR A 538 -1.10 22.78 -4.69
CA THR A 538 -1.32 22.52 -6.13
C THR A 538 -0.07 21.97 -6.79
N TYR A 539 -0.23 21.12 -7.81
CA TYR A 539 0.88 20.63 -8.63
C TYR A 539 1.30 21.65 -9.68
N GLU A 540 0.33 22.22 -10.38
CA GLU A 540 0.59 23.26 -11.38
C GLU A 540 0.71 24.64 -10.72
N LYS A 541 1.60 25.48 -11.25
CA LYS A 541 1.80 26.85 -10.73
C LYS A 541 0.53 27.69 -10.86
N PRO A 542 -0.02 28.18 -9.74
CA PRO A 542 -1.20 29.02 -9.79
C PRO A 542 -0.86 30.44 -10.25
N LYS A 543 -1.79 31.06 -10.98
CA LYS A 543 -1.75 32.49 -11.34
C LYS A 543 -2.97 33.15 -10.72
N ILE A 544 -2.73 34.14 -9.88
CA ILE A 544 -3.78 34.84 -9.12
C ILE A 544 -4.08 36.18 -9.77
N VAL A 545 -5.37 36.41 -10.01
CA VAL A 545 -5.89 37.70 -10.48
C VAL A 545 -6.91 38.16 -9.46
N ASN A 546 -6.73 39.39 -8.92
CA ASN A 546 -7.68 40.05 -8.04
C ASN A 546 -8.48 41.07 -8.85
N LYS A 547 -9.81 40.97 -8.78
CA LYS A 547 -10.71 41.97 -9.36
C LYS A 547 -11.87 42.20 -8.40
N ASN A 548 -11.96 43.41 -7.84
CA ASN A 548 -13.05 43.82 -6.93
C ASN A 548 -13.21 42.90 -5.70
N GLN A 549 -12.12 42.52 -5.05
CA GLN A 549 -12.09 41.58 -3.91
C GLN A 549 -12.52 40.14 -4.24
N GLU A 550 -12.70 39.80 -5.51
CA GLU A 550 -12.83 38.45 -5.97
C GLU A 550 -11.50 37.99 -6.54
N PHE A 551 -10.98 36.87 -6.02
CA PHE A 551 -9.76 36.29 -6.53
C PHE A 551 -10.08 35.14 -7.49
N LYS A 552 -9.39 35.11 -8.62
CA LYS A 552 -9.40 33.98 -9.56
C LYS A 552 -8.02 33.38 -9.60
N MET A 553 -7.92 32.14 -9.18
CA MET A 553 -6.71 31.34 -9.21
C MET A 553 -6.77 30.38 -10.39
N SER A 554 -5.99 30.65 -11.44
CA SER A 554 -5.84 29.73 -12.58
C SER A 554 -4.75 28.74 -12.23
N ILE A 555 -5.05 27.44 -12.26
CA ILE A 555 -4.12 26.34 -11.94
C ILE A 555 -3.76 25.68 -13.27
N GLY A 556 -2.56 26.01 -13.76
CA GLY A 556 -2.13 25.62 -15.11
C GLY A 556 -3.17 25.96 -16.17
N ASN A 557 -3.39 25.05 -17.10
CA ASN A 557 -4.48 25.13 -18.09
C ASN A 557 -5.69 24.25 -17.69
N LEU A 558 -5.68 23.70 -16.46
CA LEU A 558 -6.67 22.72 -16.02
C LEU A 558 -7.97 23.37 -15.55
N ALA A 559 -7.88 24.33 -14.63
CA ALA A 559 -9.05 24.94 -14.01
C ALA A 559 -8.82 26.38 -13.59
N ILE A 560 -9.94 27.06 -13.32
CA ILE A 560 -9.97 28.32 -12.59
C ILE A 560 -10.77 28.08 -11.32
N CYS A 561 -10.16 28.34 -10.18
CA CYS A 561 -10.82 28.41 -8.89
C CYS A 561 -11.16 29.86 -8.58
N GLN A 562 -12.44 30.16 -8.38
CA GLN A 562 -12.88 31.45 -7.85
C GLN A 562 -12.84 31.38 -6.33
N ILE A 563 -12.22 32.35 -5.69
CA ILE A 563 -12.08 32.46 -4.23
C ILE A 563 -12.82 33.71 -3.79
N ILE A 564 -13.86 33.53 -2.96
CA ILE A 564 -14.70 34.58 -2.42
C ILE A 564 -14.46 34.64 -0.91
N GLY A 565 -14.35 35.85 -0.33
CA GLY A 565 -14.15 36.04 1.11
C GLY A 565 -12.69 36.05 1.57
N GLY A 566 -11.73 35.90 0.65
CA GLY A 566 -10.30 36.09 0.95
C GLY A 566 -9.94 37.59 1.03
N SER A 567 -9.04 37.94 1.94
CA SER A 567 -8.51 39.32 2.07
C SER A 567 -7.12 39.47 1.44
N GLN A 568 -6.31 38.42 1.55
CA GLN A 568 -4.95 38.36 1.01
C GLN A 568 -4.68 36.98 0.46
N ILE A 569 -3.94 36.89 -0.66
CA ILE A 569 -3.49 35.62 -1.22
C ILE A 569 -2.00 35.73 -1.55
N GLN A 570 -1.25 34.75 -1.08
CA GLN A 570 0.17 34.61 -1.33
C GLN A 570 0.49 33.19 -1.79
N THR A 571 1.38 33.02 -2.78
CA THR A 571 1.81 31.71 -3.25
C THR A 571 3.30 31.55 -3.06
N GLU A 572 3.71 30.42 -2.55
CA GLU A 572 5.10 29.98 -2.45
C GLU A 572 5.35 28.73 -3.27
N GLU A 573 6.57 28.57 -3.73
CA GLU A 573 7.03 27.40 -4.46
C GLU A 573 7.81 26.50 -3.51
N ILE A 574 7.47 25.20 -3.49
CA ILE A 574 8.10 24.18 -2.66
C ILE A 574 8.93 23.27 -3.56
N SER A 575 10.24 23.22 -3.30
CA SER A 575 11.16 22.39 -4.07
C SER A 575 11.04 20.91 -3.67
N ILE A 576 10.81 20.05 -4.65
CA ILE A 576 10.79 18.62 -4.47
C ILE A 576 12.18 18.05 -4.68
N VAL A 577 12.86 17.72 -3.58
CA VAL A 577 14.23 17.17 -3.59
C VAL A 577 14.27 15.69 -3.21
N ASP A 578 13.32 15.21 -2.43
CA ASP A 578 13.22 13.82 -1.97
C ASP A 578 12.98 12.86 -3.13
N SER A 579 13.64 11.69 -3.12
CA SER A 579 13.60 10.71 -4.20
C SER A 579 12.22 10.04 -4.33
N ARG A 580 11.55 9.76 -3.23
CA ARG A 580 10.20 9.15 -3.22
C ARG A 580 9.16 10.12 -3.75
N LEU A 581 9.19 11.38 -3.32
CA LEU A 581 8.30 12.42 -3.83
C LEU A 581 8.52 12.69 -5.32
N LYS A 582 9.77 12.60 -5.84
CA LYS A 582 10.08 12.74 -7.27
C LYS A 582 9.48 11.64 -8.15
N ILE A 583 9.09 10.50 -7.60
CA ILE A 583 8.37 9.48 -8.36
C ILE A 583 7.04 10.04 -8.86
N THR A 584 6.34 10.80 -8.02
CA THR A 584 5.04 11.41 -8.32
C THR A 584 5.18 12.81 -8.90
N TRP A 585 5.91 13.69 -8.20
CA TRP A 585 6.02 15.10 -8.53
C TRP A 585 7.30 15.36 -9.31
N LYS A 586 7.19 15.48 -10.63
CA LYS A 586 8.34 15.63 -11.54
C LYS A 586 8.96 17.03 -11.54
N HIS A 587 8.24 18.02 -10.98
CA HIS A 587 8.70 19.38 -10.76
C HIS A 587 8.21 19.88 -9.38
N ASN A 588 8.60 21.09 -9.00
CA ASN A 588 8.18 21.71 -7.76
C ASN A 588 6.66 21.82 -7.66
N ILE A 589 6.14 21.84 -6.44
CA ILE A 589 4.73 22.04 -6.12
C ILE A 589 4.52 23.43 -5.51
N PHE A 590 3.27 23.83 -5.32
CA PHE A 590 2.97 25.18 -4.87
C PHE A 590 1.98 25.16 -3.71
N ARG A 591 2.24 26.01 -2.71
CA ARG A 591 1.33 26.29 -1.61
C ARG A 591 0.78 27.70 -1.76
N THR A 592 -0.54 27.85 -1.81
CA THR A 592 -1.22 29.15 -1.82
C THR A 592 -1.89 29.36 -0.47
N LEU A 593 -1.51 30.45 0.20
CA LEU A 593 -2.04 30.88 1.49
C LEU A 593 -3.13 31.91 1.24
N VAL A 594 -4.34 31.63 1.71
CA VAL A 594 -5.52 32.52 1.59
C VAL A 594 -5.95 32.97 2.97
N THR A 595 -5.71 34.23 3.29
CA THR A 595 -6.18 34.83 4.55
C THR A 595 -7.67 35.17 4.43
N PHE A 596 -8.47 34.82 5.42
CA PHE A 596 -9.88 35.18 5.47
C PHE A 596 -10.07 36.67 5.58
N GLY A 597 -11.01 37.26 4.81
CA GLY A 597 -11.42 38.64 4.90
C GLY A 597 -12.58 38.88 5.88
N GLY A 598 -13.20 37.77 6.33
CA GLY A 598 -14.30 37.72 7.27
C GLY A 598 -14.36 36.30 7.88
N ASN A 599 -15.54 35.83 8.18
CA ASN A 599 -15.76 34.51 8.80
C ASN A 599 -16.15 33.42 7.80
N GLU A 600 -16.10 33.69 6.51
CA GLU A 600 -16.42 32.72 5.46
C GLU A 600 -15.48 32.84 4.26
N ILE A 601 -15.09 31.72 3.69
CA ILE A 601 -14.44 31.58 2.38
C ILE A 601 -15.22 30.56 1.53
N GLN A 602 -15.31 30.86 0.23
CA GLN A 602 -15.83 29.93 -0.76
C GLN A 602 -14.80 29.71 -1.88
N LEU A 603 -14.57 28.45 -2.21
CA LEU A 603 -13.81 28.01 -3.38
C LEU A 603 -14.78 27.41 -4.39
N ILE A 604 -14.80 27.92 -5.61
CA ILE A 604 -15.72 27.48 -6.67
C ILE A 604 -14.92 27.09 -7.89
N LEU A 605 -15.06 25.83 -8.30
CA LEU A 605 -14.45 25.29 -9.51
C LEU A 605 -15.56 24.90 -10.50
N PHE A 606 -15.62 25.59 -11.62
CA PHE A 606 -16.62 25.30 -12.64
C PHE A 606 -16.12 24.26 -13.65
N ARG A 607 -17.06 23.49 -14.16
CA ARG A 607 -16.86 22.73 -15.39
C ARG A 607 -16.68 23.73 -16.54
N ARG A 608 -15.58 23.62 -17.29
CA ARG A 608 -15.39 24.36 -18.53
C ARG A 608 -15.97 23.59 -19.70
#